data_c0a9a8500b71635a8a9e3a3cd2efb7f1
#
_entry.id   c0a9a8500b71635a8a9e3a3cd2efb7f1
#
_cell.length_a   1.000
_cell.length_b   1.000
_cell.length_c   1.000
_cell.angle_alpha   90.00
_cell.angle_beta   90.00
_cell.angle_gamma   90.00
#
_symmetry.space_group_name_H-M   'P 1'
#
loop_
_entity.id
_entity.type
_entity.pdbx_description
1 polymer ?
#
loop_
_entity_poly.entity_id
_entity_poly.type
_entity_poly.pdbx_seq_one_letter_code
_entity_poly.pdbx_strand_id
1 'polypeptide(L)'
;MQAWLLLGLAGLFEIVWAIGLKYADGFTKPIASAITIAAMIVSMWLLAQAARDLPIGTAYAVWTGIGAVGAALLGSMLFQESANLVRLGCIVLIVVGIAGLKLSTPG
;
A
#
# COMPACT_ATOMS: atom_id res chain seq x y z
N MET A 1 -14.97 -6.06 10.61
CA MET A 1 -14.56 -7.00 9.56
C MET A 1 -14.52 -6.33 8.20
N GLN A 2 -15.61 -5.66 7.83
CA GLN A 2 -15.70 -5.01 6.54
C GLN A 2 -14.68 -3.89 6.38
N ALA A 3 -14.42 -3.12 7.45
CA ALA A 3 -13.42 -2.05 7.41
C ALA A 3 -12.03 -2.59 7.10
N TRP A 4 -11.67 -3.75 7.64
CA TRP A 4 -10.38 -4.37 7.36
C TRP A 4 -10.28 -4.87 5.93
N LEU A 5 -11.41 -5.36 5.37
CA LEU A 5 -11.45 -5.77 3.98
C LEU A 5 -11.26 -4.55 3.06
N LEU A 6 -11.95 -3.45 3.35
CA LEU A 6 -11.79 -2.20 2.60
C LEU A 6 -10.35 -1.69 2.69
N LEU A 7 -9.76 -1.78 3.87
CA LEU A 7 -8.39 -1.35 4.09
C LEU A 7 -7.40 -2.20 3.30
N GLY A 8 -7.61 -3.52 3.27
CA GLY A 8 -6.80 -4.42 2.46
C GLY A 8 -6.87 -4.08 0.98
N LEU A 9 -8.09 -3.83 0.47
CA LEU A 9 -8.29 -3.43 -0.92
C LEU A 9 -7.62 -2.08 -1.21
N ALA A 10 -7.74 -1.13 -0.28
CA ALA A 10 -7.09 0.16 -0.42
C ALA A 10 -5.57 0.00 -0.56
N GLY A 11 -4.99 -0.88 0.26
CA GLY A 11 -3.56 -1.18 0.18
C GLY A 11 -3.17 -1.82 -1.14
N LEU A 12 -3.99 -2.72 -1.67
CA LEU A 12 -3.72 -3.33 -2.98
C LEU A 12 -3.70 -2.28 -4.08
N PHE A 13 -4.67 -1.36 -4.08
CA PHE A 13 -4.67 -0.27 -5.06
C PHE A 13 -3.51 0.69 -4.84
N GLU A 14 -3.07 0.86 -3.60
CA GLU A 14 -1.87 1.65 -3.32
C GLU A 14 -0.64 1.00 -3.98
N ILE A 15 -0.51 -0.31 -3.91
CA ILE A 15 0.57 -1.01 -4.59
C ILE A 15 0.52 -0.74 -6.09
N VAL A 16 -0.69 -0.77 -6.68
CA VAL A 16 -0.86 -0.51 -8.11
C VAL A 16 -0.37 0.89 -8.46
N TRP A 17 -0.82 1.93 -7.73
CA TRP A 17 -0.40 3.27 -8.10
C TRP A 17 1.06 3.56 -7.71
N ALA A 18 1.57 2.91 -6.68
CA ALA A 18 2.99 3.07 -6.32
C ALA A 18 3.90 2.54 -7.43
N ILE A 19 3.60 1.34 -7.95
CA ILE A 19 4.33 0.79 -9.10
C ILE A 19 4.05 1.61 -10.35
N GLY A 20 2.81 2.05 -10.51
CA GLY A 20 2.41 2.90 -11.63
C GLY A 20 3.20 4.20 -11.72
N LEU A 21 3.59 4.77 -10.57
CA LEU A 21 4.42 5.99 -10.55
C LEU A 21 5.72 5.79 -11.32
N LYS A 22 6.33 4.61 -11.19
CA LYS A 22 7.57 4.30 -11.89
C LYS A 22 7.35 4.24 -13.40
N TYR A 23 6.27 3.56 -13.83
CA TYR A 23 5.92 3.45 -15.24
C TYR A 23 5.46 4.78 -15.83
N ALA A 24 4.86 5.65 -15.00
CA ALA A 24 4.41 6.97 -15.46
C ALA A 24 5.56 7.91 -15.77
N ASP A 25 6.74 7.64 -15.23
CA ASP A 25 7.98 8.39 -15.51
C ASP A 25 7.77 9.90 -15.33
N GLY A 26 7.40 10.29 -14.11
CA GLY A 26 7.13 11.71 -13.80
C GLY A 26 5.86 12.23 -14.46
N PHE A 27 4.90 11.32 -14.73
CA PHE A 27 3.63 11.64 -15.37
C PHE A 27 3.79 12.13 -16.81
N THR A 28 4.85 11.65 -17.49
CA THR A 28 5.08 11.94 -18.90
C THR A 28 4.44 10.91 -19.83
N LYS A 29 4.07 9.73 -19.28
CA LYS A 29 3.45 8.65 -20.06
C LYS A 29 1.95 8.70 -19.86
N PRO A 30 1.15 9.04 -20.90
CA PRO A 30 -0.29 9.31 -20.69
C PRO A 30 -1.08 8.13 -20.14
N ILE A 31 -0.89 6.93 -20.69
CA ILE A 31 -1.67 5.76 -20.27
C ILE A 31 -1.28 5.32 -18.88
N ALA A 32 0.02 5.19 -18.62
CA ALA A 32 0.50 4.81 -17.29
C ALA A 32 0.09 5.84 -16.24
N SER A 33 0.14 7.12 -16.57
CA SER A 33 -0.28 8.20 -15.67
C SER A 33 -1.76 8.11 -15.36
N ALA A 34 -2.60 7.84 -16.36
CA ALA A 34 -4.04 7.72 -16.18
C ALA A 34 -4.38 6.54 -15.26
N ILE A 35 -3.75 5.38 -15.45
CA ILE A 35 -3.96 4.20 -14.62
C ILE A 35 -3.51 4.49 -13.18
N THR A 36 -2.36 5.14 -13.03
CA THR A 36 -1.82 5.50 -11.71
C THR A 36 -2.77 6.41 -10.95
N ILE A 37 -3.26 7.46 -11.61
CA ILE A 37 -4.17 8.41 -10.99
C ILE A 37 -5.50 7.75 -10.62
N ALA A 38 -6.04 6.91 -11.52
CA ALA A 38 -7.29 6.19 -11.26
C ALA A 38 -7.12 5.26 -10.04
N ALA A 39 -6.03 4.51 -9.97
CA ALA A 39 -5.75 3.63 -8.84
C ALA A 39 -5.59 4.43 -7.54
N MET A 40 -4.94 5.59 -7.61
CA MET A 40 -4.76 6.48 -6.47
C MET A 40 -6.09 6.95 -5.91
N ILE A 41 -6.99 7.38 -6.79
CA ILE A 41 -8.32 7.86 -6.40
C ILE A 41 -9.11 6.73 -5.71
N VAL A 42 -9.13 5.54 -6.31
CA VAL A 42 -9.83 4.38 -5.74
C VAL A 42 -9.23 3.99 -4.40
N SER A 43 -7.90 3.96 -4.31
CA SER A 43 -7.19 3.61 -3.07
C SER A 43 -7.56 4.55 -1.94
N MET A 44 -7.51 5.85 -2.19
CA MET A 44 -7.82 6.85 -1.17
C MET A 44 -9.28 6.83 -0.77
N TRP A 45 -10.19 6.58 -1.72
CA TRP A 45 -11.60 6.45 -1.40
C TRP A 45 -11.86 5.26 -0.49
N LEU A 46 -11.25 4.10 -0.81
CA LEU A 46 -11.36 2.90 0.02
C LEU A 46 -10.79 3.13 1.42
N LEU A 47 -9.65 3.82 1.50
CA LEU A 47 -9.06 4.19 2.79
C LEU A 47 -10.02 5.05 3.60
N ALA A 48 -10.64 6.03 2.96
CA ALA A 48 -11.60 6.91 3.63
C ALA A 48 -12.80 6.13 4.17
N GLN A 49 -13.29 5.13 3.42
CA GLN A 49 -14.39 4.29 3.87
C GLN A 49 -13.96 3.44 5.09
N ALA A 50 -12.76 2.85 5.05
CA ALA A 50 -12.24 2.07 6.17
C ALA A 50 -12.05 2.94 7.42
N ALA A 51 -11.62 4.17 7.24
CA ALA A 51 -11.36 5.10 8.34
C ALA A 51 -12.64 5.54 9.07
N ARG A 52 -13.81 5.27 8.51
CA ARG A 52 -15.07 5.55 9.19
C ARG A 52 -15.26 4.65 10.42
N ASP A 53 -14.70 3.44 10.39
CA ASP A 53 -14.89 2.44 11.43
C ASP A 53 -13.61 2.09 12.18
N LEU A 54 -12.46 2.56 11.70
CA LEU A 54 -11.16 2.29 12.33
C LEU A 54 -10.50 3.59 12.75
N PRO A 55 -9.67 3.55 13.82
CA PRO A 55 -8.86 4.73 14.15
C PRO A 55 -8.00 5.14 12.96
N ILE A 56 -7.92 6.43 12.70
CA ILE A 56 -7.18 6.92 11.52
C ILE A 56 -5.70 6.55 11.58
N GLY A 57 -5.10 6.54 12.77
CA GLY A 57 -3.70 6.13 12.90
C GLY A 57 -3.48 4.70 12.46
N THR A 58 -4.37 3.79 12.88
CA THR A 58 -4.32 2.39 12.49
C THR A 58 -4.56 2.24 10.99
N ALA A 59 -5.62 2.86 10.49
CA ALA A 59 -5.99 2.74 9.07
C ALA A 59 -4.86 3.24 8.18
N TYR A 60 -4.33 4.42 8.49
CA TYR A 60 -3.27 5.01 7.69
C TYR A 60 -1.97 4.20 7.75
N ALA A 61 -1.58 3.75 8.95
CA ALA A 61 -0.35 2.97 9.12
C ALA A 61 -0.44 1.63 8.37
N VAL A 62 -1.57 0.95 8.43
CA VAL A 62 -1.76 -0.32 7.73
C VAL A 62 -1.79 -0.10 6.23
N TRP A 63 -2.53 0.90 5.75
CA TRP A 63 -2.59 1.25 4.34
C TRP A 63 -1.20 1.55 3.77
N THR A 64 -0.46 2.44 4.44
CA THR A 64 0.90 2.81 4.04
C THR A 64 1.82 1.59 4.08
N GLY A 65 1.69 0.76 5.11
CA GLY A 65 2.52 -0.43 5.27
C GLY A 65 2.29 -1.47 4.18
N ILE A 66 1.03 -1.73 3.83
CA ILE A 66 0.71 -2.68 2.74
C ILE A 66 1.30 -2.18 1.43
N GLY A 67 1.12 -0.90 1.14
CA GLY A 67 1.67 -0.31 -0.08
C GLY A 67 3.18 -0.38 -0.11
N ALA A 68 3.83 -0.07 1.02
CA ALA A 68 5.29 -0.10 1.12
C ALA A 68 5.83 -1.52 0.90
N VAL A 69 5.22 -2.52 1.54
CA VAL A 69 5.64 -3.93 1.39
C VAL A 69 5.46 -4.38 -0.06
N GLY A 70 4.27 -4.14 -0.61
CA GLY A 70 3.97 -4.54 -1.99
C GLY A 70 4.87 -3.85 -3.00
N ALA A 71 5.08 -2.55 -2.84
CA ALA A 71 5.95 -1.79 -3.74
C ALA A 71 7.40 -2.27 -3.65
N ALA A 72 7.88 -2.56 -2.44
CA ALA A 72 9.24 -3.05 -2.26
C ALA A 72 9.44 -4.42 -2.91
N LEU A 73 8.47 -5.34 -2.73
CA LEU A 73 8.56 -6.68 -3.32
C LEU A 73 8.46 -6.62 -4.85
N LEU A 74 7.47 -5.90 -5.37
CA LEU A 74 7.29 -5.79 -6.81
C LEU A 74 8.40 -4.96 -7.46
N GLY A 75 8.91 -3.95 -6.76
CA GLY A 75 10.03 -3.16 -7.24
C GLY A 75 11.27 -4.01 -7.45
N SER A 76 11.54 -4.93 -6.51
CA SER A 76 12.66 -5.87 -6.65
C SER A 76 12.48 -6.77 -7.87
N MET A 77 11.25 -7.22 -8.14
CA MET A 77 10.96 -8.13 -9.23
C MET A 77 10.92 -7.43 -10.59
N LEU A 78 10.30 -6.24 -10.65
CA LEU A 78 10.02 -5.56 -11.92
C LEU A 78 11.14 -4.61 -12.34
N PHE A 79 11.80 -3.98 -11.37
CA PHE A 79 12.79 -2.93 -11.64
C PHE A 79 14.19 -3.32 -11.19
N GLN A 80 14.36 -4.58 -10.77
CA GLN A 80 15.65 -5.12 -10.32
C GLN A 80 16.26 -4.30 -9.18
N GLU A 81 15.42 -3.82 -8.29
CA GLU A 81 15.88 -3.12 -7.09
C GLU A 81 16.52 -4.11 -6.13
N SER A 82 17.41 -3.60 -5.28
CA SER A 82 18.14 -4.42 -4.33
C SER A 82 17.18 -5.18 -3.39
N ALA A 83 17.49 -6.45 -3.13
CA ALA A 83 16.70 -7.32 -2.24
C ALA A 83 17.64 -8.02 -1.26
N ASN A 84 18.47 -7.24 -0.55
CA ASN A 84 19.39 -7.80 0.43
C ASN A 84 18.68 -8.15 1.74
N LEU A 85 19.41 -8.79 2.66
CA LEU A 85 18.83 -9.25 3.93
C LEU A 85 18.34 -8.09 4.79
N VAL A 86 19.00 -6.94 4.75
CA VAL A 86 18.57 -5.78 5.53
C VAL A 86 17.21 -5.30 5.02
N ARG A 87 17.02 -5.21 3.72
CA ARG A 87 15.73 -4.83 3.14
C ARG A 87 14.63 -5.82 3.51
N LEU A 88 14.93 -7.11 3.40
CA LEU A 88 13.95 -8.15 3.76
C LEU A 88 13.58 -8.07 5.24
N GLY A 89 14.57 -7.83 6.11
CA GLY A 89 14.31 -7.64 7.53
C GLY A 89 13.41 -6.45 7.81
N CYS A 90 13.64 -5.33 7.11
CA CYS A 90 12.80 -4.14 7.25
C CYS A 90 11.36 -4.40 6.78
N ILE A 91 11.19 -5.13 5.67
CA ILE A 91 9.87 -5.50 5.18
C ILE A 91 9.15 -6.38 6.19
N VAL A 92 9.85 -7.34 6.79
CA VAL A 92 9.28 -8.20 7.84
C VAL A 92 8.83 -7.37 9.03
N LEU A 93 9.60 -6.36 9.43
CA LEU A 93 9.21 -5.47 10.52
C LEU A 93 7.91 -4.72 10.21
N ILE A 94 7.74 -4.27 8.98
CA ILE A 94 6.50 -3.60 8.56
C ILE A 94 5.32 -4.57 8.69
N VAL A 95 5.47 -5.80 8.19
CA VAL A 95 4.42 -6.80 8.23
C VAL A 95 4.05 -7.14 9.69
N VAL A 96 5.06 -7.32 10.54
CA VAL A 96 4.84 -7.58 11.96
C VAL A 96 4.11 -6.41 12.62
N GLY A 97 4.48 -5.18 12.27
CA GLY A 97 3.80 -3.98 12.77
C GLY A 97 2.33 -3.95 12.38
N ILE A 98 2.01 -4.29 11.13
CA ILE A 98 0.62 -4.36 10.67
C ILE A 98 -0.16 -5.40 11.46
N ALA A 99 0.40 -6.59 11.64
CA ALA A 99 -0.23 -7.66 12.41
C ALA A 99 -0.47 -7.22 13.87
N GLY A 100 0.51 -6.55 14.46
CA GLY A 100 0.39 -6.03 15.81
C GLY A 100 -0.72 -5.00 15.94
N LEU A 101 -0.84 -4.09 14.96
CA LEU A 101 -1.89 -3.10 14.95
C LEU A 101 -3.28 -3.74 14.85
N LYS A 102 -3.41 -4.75 14.00
CA LYS A 102 -4.70 -5.45 13.86
C LYS A 102 -5.07 -6.14 15.16
N LEU A 103 -4.13 -6.82 15.80
CA LEU A 103 -4.40 -7.55 17.05
C LEU A 103 -4.70 -6.60 18.21
N SER A 104 -4.12 -5.41 18.23
CA SER A 104 -4.29 -4.45 19.31
C SER A 104 -5.46 -3.49 19.09
N THR A 105 -6.08 -3.50 17.93
CA THR A 105 -7.18 -2.59 17.59
C THR A 105 -8.51 -3.33 17.69
N PRO A 106 -9.49 -2.84 18.48
CA PRO A 106 -10.82 -3.45 18.54
C PRO A 106 -11.55 -3.35 17.20
N GLY A 107 -12.27 -4.38 16.87
CA GLY A 107 -13.06 -4.42 15.62
C GLY A 107 -12.37 -5.15 14.48
#